data_005083ab3458e03925d38f44105b0d89
#
_entry.id   005083ab3458e03925d38f44105b0d89
#
_cell.length_a   1.000
_cell.length_b   1.000
_cell.length_c   1.000
_cell.angle_alpha   90.00
_cell.angle_beta   90.00
_cell.angle_gamma   90.00
#
_symmetry.space_group_name_H-M   'P 1'
#
loop_
_entity.id
_entity.type
_entity.pdbx_description
1 polymer ?
#
loop_
_entity_poly.entity_id
_entity_poly.type
_entity_poly.pdbx_seq_one_letter_code
_entity_poly.pdbx_strand_id
1 'polypeptide(L)'
;MPMYTLEFGIVHQDCVVNELSRKYPSVKNVCLGGIVLDPNLSDGHTAEEILSIESSNETEILDSIQFLKEHDQISEISIIEKATGKNIVRLLASAVPVTGYCSEAVRKNRCYPLGLEIQKGGIEQWLVGSYESSQLDSLIKELSNMGEIKYKNVSKTNWSDLVH
;
A
#
# COMPACT_ATOMS: atom_id res chain seq x y z
N MET A 1 21.68 6.10 -17.49
CA MET A 1 21.32 4.68 -17.38
C MET A 1 19.80 4.57 -17.33
N PRO A 2 19.19 3.77 -18.18
CA PRO A 2 17.75 3.61 -18.18
C PRO A 2 17.28 2.85 -16.93
N MET A 3 16.04 3.10 -16.55
CA MET A 3 15.35 2.38 -15.50
C MET A 3 14.26 1.49 -16.11
N TYR A 4 14.10 0.32 -15.60
CA TYR A 4 12.94 -0.54 -15.89
C TYR A 4 11.86 -0.24 -14.87
N THR A 5 10.63 -0.05 -15.32
CA THR A 5 9.48 0.23 -14.46
C THR A 5 8.46 -0.88 -14.56
N LEU A 6 7.78 -1.13 -13.47
CA LEU A 6 6.65 -2.05 -13.37
C LEU A 6 5.49 -1.34 -12.69
N GLU A 7 4.38 -1.19 -13.42
CA GLU A 7 3.08 -0.94 -12.81
C GLU A 7 2.40 -2.28 -12.56
N PHE A 8 1.86 -2.49 -11.38
CA PHE A 8 1.06 -3.66 -11.10
C PHE A 8 -0.09 -3.37 -10.15
N GLY A 9 -1.12 -4.20 -10.27
CA GLY A 9 -2.22 -4.26 -9.33
C GLY A 9 -2.40 -5.69 -8.84
N ILE A 10 -2.51 -5.86 -7.53
CA ILE A 10 -2.63 -7.15 -6.88
C ILE A 10 -3.81 -7.19 -5.91
N VAL A 11 -4.52 -8.31 -5.86
CA VAL A 11 -5.43 -8.65 -4.78
C VAL A 11 -4.62 -9.38 -3.72
N HIS A 12 -4.29 -8.67 -2.65
CA HIS A 12 -3.45 -9.15 -1.56
C HIS A 12 -4.34 -9.57 -0.39
N GLN A 13 -4.59 -10.88 -0.25
CA GLN A 13 -5.62 -11.39 0.67
C GLN A 13 -5.33 -11.14 2.16
N ASP A 14 -4.06 -11.13 2.54
CA ASP A 14 -3.65 -10.96 3.95
C ASP A 14 -3.36 -9.50 4.33
N CYS A 15 -3.73 -8.55 3.48
CA CYS A 15 -3.56 -7.12 3.74
C CYS A 15 -4.88 -6.50 4.21
N VAL A 16 -4.87 -5.91 5.42
CA VAL A 16 -6.06 -5.28 5.99
C VAL A 16 -6.61 -4.12 5.15
N VAL A 17 -5.73 -3.31 4.56
CA VAL A 17 -6.15 -2.18 3.71
C VAL A 17 -6.73 -2.69 2.38
N ASN A 18 -6.21 -3.79 1.86
CA ASN A 18 -6.79 -4.44 0.69
C ASN A 18 -8.18 -5.01 1.00
N GLU A 19 -8.36 -5.63 2.15
CA GLU A 19 -9.67 -6.09 2.63
C GLU A 19 -10.65 -4.93 2.79
N LEU A 20 -10.21 -3.83 3.40
CA LEU A 20 -10.99 -2.59 3.51
C LEU A 20 -11.45 -2.10 2.13
N SER A 21 -10.56 -2.08 1.16
CA SER A 21 -10.86 -1.61 -0.20
C SER A 21 -11.80 -2.55 -0.97
N ARG A 22 -11.85 -3.83 -0.62
CA ARG A 22 -12.87 -4.77 -1.15
C ARG A 22 -14.24 -4.52 -0.54
N LYS A 23 -14.26 -4.24 0.76
CA LYS A 23 -15.52 -4.01 1.49
C LYS A 23 -16.18 -2.69 1.11
N TYR A 24 -15.38 -1.66 0.88
CA TYR A 24 -15.83 -0.32 0.49
C TYR A 24 -15.16 0.09 -0.84
N PRO A 25 -15.61 -0.43 -1.98
CA PRO A 25 -14.89 -0.30 -3.26
C PRO A 25 -14.85 1.13 -3.82
N SER A 26 -15.72 2.02 -3.37
CA SER A 26 -15.71 3.44 -3.75
C SER A 26 -14.68 4.26 -2.95
N VAL A 27 -14.21 3.73 -1.82
CA VAL A 27 -13.22 4.39 -0.97
C VAL A 27 -11.83 4.21 -1.54
N LYS A 28 -11.11 5.31 -1.71
CA LYS A 28 -9.72 5.32 -2.12
C LYS A 28 -8.83 5.43 -0.89
N ASN A 29 -7.95 4.45 -0.71
CA ASN A 29 -6.96 4.42 0.35
C ASN A 29 -5.58 4.68 -0.26
N VAL A 30 -4.90 5.71 0.21
CA VAL A 30 -3.55 6.07 -0.23
C VAL A 30 -2.59 5.92 0.92
N CYS A 31 -1.56 5.10 0.77
CA CYS A 31 -0.46 5.03 1.71
C CYS A 31 0.50 6.18 1.44
N LEU A 32 0.59 7.11 2.38
CA LEU A 32 1.47 8.26 2.29
C LEU A 32 2.88 7.96 2.80
N GLY A 33 3.02 6.94 3.61
CA GLY A 33 4.27 6.47 4.14
C GLY A 33 4.05 5.35 5.13
N GLY A 34 4.99 4.44 5.19
CA GLY A 34 4.93 3.31 6.11
C GLY A 34 6.32 2.87 6.53
N ILE A 35 6.41 2.32 7.71
CA ILE A 35 7.63 1.75 8.25
C ILE A 35 7.34 0.39 8.87
N VAL A 36 8.28 -0.53 8.70
CA VAL A 36 8.32 -1.77 9.48
C VAL A 36 9.24 -1.52 10.67
N LEU A 37 8.73 -1.79 11.86
CA LEU A 37 9.43 -1.51 13.10
C LEU A 37 10.26 -2.71 13.55
N ASP A 38 11.40 -2.43 14.18
CA ASP A 38 12.17 -3.46 14.88
C ASP A 38 11.36 -3.92 16.11
N PRO A 39 11.04 -5.22 16.24
CA PRO A 39 10.29 -5.74 17.39
C PRO A 39 10.92 -5.43 18.76
N ASN A 40 12.23 -5.19 18.80
CA ASN A 40 12.94 -4.84 20.03
C ASN A 40 12.79 -3.36 20.42
N LEU A 41 12.34 -2.52 19.48
CA LEU A 41 12.22 -1.07 19.67
C LEU A 41 10.76 -0.58 19.70
N SER A 42 9.82 -1.47 19.45
CA SER A 42 8.43 -1.09 19.15
C SER A 42 7.45 -1.81 20.04
N ASP A 43 7.24 -1.54 21.22
CA ASP A 43 6.16 -2.03 22.15
C ASP A 43 5.18 -3.09 21.57
N GLY A 44 5.68 -4.00 20.70
CA GLY A 44 4.90 -5.06 20.06
C GLY A 44 4.22 -4.67 18.74
N HIS A 45 4.38 -3.44 18.26
CA HIS A 45 3.94 -3.05 16.90
C HIS A 45 4.99 -3.47 15.88
N THR A 46 4.56 -3.91 14.70
CA THR A 46 5.49 -4.33 13.64
C THR A 46 5.47 -3.44 12.43
N ALA A 47 4.44 -2.65 12.27
CA ALA A 47 4.36 -1.68 11.19
C ALA A 47 3.51 -0.48 11.61
N GLU A 48 3.86 0.67 11.08
CA GLU A 48 3.05 1.87 11.13
C GLU A 48 2.86 2.40 9.72
N GLU A 49 1.68 2.90 9.43
CA GLU A 49 1.32 3.40 8.10
C GLU A 49 0.47 4.66 8.22
N ILE A 50 0.83 5.67 7.46
CA ILE A 50 0.02 6.87 7.30
C ILE A 50 -0.90 6.67 6.12
N LEU A 51 -2.20 6.61 6.38
CA LEU A 51 -3.24 6.43 5.38
C LEU A 51 -4.03 7.71 5.14
N SER A 52 -4.29 8.01 3.89
CA SER A 52 -5.32 8.95 3.47
C SER A 52 -6.53 8.17 2.96
N ILE A 53 -7.67 8.33 3.61
CA ILE A 53 -8.93 7.69 3.23
C ILE A 53 -9.82 8.75 2.59
N GLU A 54 -10.19 8.52 1.34
CA GLU A 54 -10.94 9.46 0.51
C GLU A 54 -12.22 8.80 -0.02
N SER A 55 -13.35 9.48 0.11
CA SER A 55 -14.64 9.06 -0.46
C SER A 55 -15.51 10.28 -0.73
N SER A 56 -16.43 10.19 -1.70
CA SER A 56 -17.49 11.15 -1.88
C SER A 56 -18.59 11.01 -0.82
N ASN A 57 -18.57 9.94 -0.03
CA ASN A 57 -19.53 9.61 1.01
C ASN A 57 -18.85 9.59 2.39
N GLU A 58 -19.20 10.57 3.23
CA GLU A 58 -18.64 10.69 4.60
C GLU A 58 -18.94 9.45 5.45
N THR A 59 -20.10 8.82 5.29
CA THR A 59 -20.46 7.60 6.03
C THR A 59 -19.48 6.46 5.74
N GLU A 60 -19.07 6.29 4.49
CA GLU A 60 -18.07 5.25 4.14
C GLU A 60 -16.71 5.52 4.74
N ILE A 61 -16.33 6.79 4.93
CA ILE A 61 -15.09 7.14 5.65
C ILE A 61 -15.18 6.71 7.11
N LEU A 62 -16.28 7.02 7.78
CA LEU A 62 -16.51 6.62 9.16
C LEU A 62 -16.56 5.10 9.31
N ASP A 63 -17.24 4.41 8.41
CA ASP A 63 -17.29 2.95 8.39
C ASP A 63 -15.91 2.33 8.15
N SER A 64 -15.11 2.94 7.29
CA SER A 64 -13.73 2.51 7.02
C SER A 64 -12.84 2.64 8.27
N ILE A 65 -12.94 3.75 8.98
CA ILE A 65 -12.20 3.97 10.23
C ILE A 65 -12.64 2.94 11.28
N GLN A 66 -13.93 2.69 11.40
CA GLN A 66 -14.46 1.71 12.35
C GLN A 66 -13.99 0.28 11.99
N PHE A 67 -14.01 -0.07 10.70
CA PHE A 67 -13.48 -1.34 10.23
C PHE A 67 -12.02 -1.54 10.65
N LEU A 68 -11.17 -0.53 10.45
CA LEU A 68 -9.77 -0.60 10.86
C LEU A 68 -9.61 -0.74 12.37
N LYS A 69 -10.39 0.00 13.17
CA LYS A 69 -10.33 -0.09 14.63
C LYS A 69 -10.73 -1.46 15.18
N GLU A 70 -11.60 -2.16 14.50
CA GLU A 70 -12.11 -3.47 14.91
C GLU A 70 -11.31 -4.63 14.34
N HIS A 71 -10.39 -4.37 13.43
CA HIS A 71 -9.64 -5.42 12.77
C HIS A 71 -8.50 -5.97 13.65
N ASP A 72 -8.38 -7.29 13.72
CA ASP A 72 -7.40 -7.97 14.58
C ASP A 72 -5.94 -7.61 14.27
N GLN A 73 -5.65 -7.24 13.04
CA GLN A 73 -4.29 -6.84 12.60
C GLN A 73 -3.95 -5.39 12.95
N ILE A 74 -4.91 -4.59 13.38
CA ILE A 74 -4.71 -3.20 13.76
C ILE A 74 -4.70 -3.08 15.28
N SER A 75 -3.61 -2.59 15.83
CA SER A 75 -3.47 -2.37 17.26
C SER A 75 -3.93 -0.98 17.71
N GLU A 76 -3.73 0.03 16.86
CA GLU A 76 -4.05 1.41 17.18
C GLU A 76 -4.34 2.22 15.92
N ILE A 77 -5.29 3.15 16.03
CA ILE A 77 -5.60 4.17 15.03
C ILE A 77 -5.57 5.54 15.68
N SER A 78 -4.81 6.45 15.10
CA SER A 78 -4.77 7.87 15.52
C SER A 78 -5.15 8.75 14.33
N ILE A 79 -6.19 9.57 14.49
CA ILE A 79 -6.58 10.54 13.47
C ILE A 79 -5.58 11.70 13.48
N ILE A 80 -4.92 11.93 12.35
CA ILE A 80 -3.95 13.01 12.18
C ILE A 80 -4.66 14.28 11.70
N GLU A 81 -5.54 14.15 10.70
CA GLU A 81 -6.18 15.28 10.06
C GLU A 81 -7.53 14.90 9.46
N LYS A 82 -8.48 15.81 9.53
CA LYS A 82 -9.71 15.76 8.73
C LYS A 82 -9.72 16.96 7.80
N ALA A 83 -9.66 16.73 6.49
CA ALA A 83 -9.71 17.82 5.52
C ALA A 83 -11.15 18.27 5.33
N THR A 84 -11.45 19.46 5.83
CA THR A 84 -12.78 20.07 5.79
C THR A 84 -13.24 20.27 4.35
N GLY A 85 -14.43 19.79 4.02
CA GLY A 85 -15.06 19.95 2.70
C GLY A 85 -14.53 19.06 1.58
N LYS A 86 -13.61 18.12 1.88
CA LYS A 86 -13.03 17.23 0.88
C LYS A 86 -13.31 15.73 1.12
N ASN A 87 -14.00 15.39 2.19
CA ASN A 87 -14.23 14.00 2.59
C ASN A 87 -12.94 13.15 2.57
N ILE A 88 -11.91 13.69 3.19
CA ILE A 88 -10.60 13.06 3.33
C ILE A 88 -10.25 13.03 4.81
N VAL A 89 -9.82 11.86 5.28
CA VAL A 89 -9.27 11.67 6.62
C VAL A 89 -7.88 11.08 6.50
N ARG A 90 -6.91 11.64 7.21
CA ARG A 90 -5.58 11.08 7.35
C ARG A 90 -5.40 10.51 8.74
N LEU A 91 -4.85 9.32 8.82
CA LEU A 91 -4.66 8.62 10.08
C LEU A 91 -3.34 7.86 10.11
N LEU A 92 -2.85 7.62 11.31
CA LEU A 92 -1.78 6.69 11.59
C LEU A 92 -2.40 5.38 12.04
N ALA A 93 -2.08 4.30 11.35
CA ALA A 93 -2.45 2.95 11.72
C ALA A 93 -1.22 2.19 12.20
N SER A 94 -1.30 1.61 13.38
CA SER A 94 -0.28 0.71 13.91
C SER A 94 -0.77 -0.73 13.81
N ALA A 95 0.05 -1.61 13.23
CA ALA A 95 -0.28 -2.99 12.98
C ALA A 95 0.46 -3.94 13.92
N VAL A 96 -0.19 -5.05 14.27
CA VAL A 96 0.44 -6.19 14.91
C VAL A 96 1.27 -7.00 13.90
N PRO A 97 2.11 -7.95 14.36
CA PRO A 97 2.97 -8.73 13.48
C PRO A 97 2.19 -9.42 12.37
N VAL A 98 2.41 -8.95 11.15
CA VAL A 98 1.94 -9.60 9.93
C VAL A 98 3.14 -9.70 8.99
N THR A 99 3.31 -10.85 8.38
CA THR A 99 4.34 -11.08 7.37
C THR A 99 3.74 -10.92 5.98
N GLY A 100 4.59 -10.59 5.01
CA GLY A 100 4.18 -10.62 3.60
C GLY A 100 3.61 -9.32 3.07
N TYR A 101 4.15 -8.17 3.48
CA TYR A 101 3.84 -6.89 2.85
C TYR A 101 4.42 -6.81 1.43
N CYS A 102 3.68 -6.22 0.49
CA CYS A 102 4.21 -5.92 -0.85
C CYS A 102 5.44 -5.02 -0.80
N SER A 103 5.48 -4.06 0.13
CA SER A 103 6.65 -3.20 0.35
C SER A 103 7.91 -3.99 0.72
N GLU A 104 7.79 -5.08 1.45
CA GLU A 104 8.91 -5.97 1.75
C GLU A 104 9.39 -6.72 0.51
N ALA A 105 8.45 -7.22 -0.30
CA ALA A 105 8.78 -7.88 -1.57
C ALA A 105 9.50 -6.92 -2.52
N VAL A 106 9.02 -5.68 -2.63
CA VAL A 106 9.65 -4.62 -3.42
C VAL A 106 11.09 -4.38 -2.96
N ARG A 107 11.29 -4.17 -1.67
CA ARG A 107 12.62 -3.93 -1.09
C ARG A 107 13.56 -5.13 -1.25
N LYS A 108 13.08 -6.32 -0.95
CA LYS A 108 13.86 -7.57 -1.03
C LYS A 108 14.37 -7.83 -2.45
N ASN A 109 13.59 -7.49 -3.45
CA ASN A 109 13.98 -7.63 -4.85
C ASN A 109 14.73 -6.40 -5.38
N ARG A 110 15.18 -5.50 -4.51
CA ARG A 110 15.97 -4.31 -4.85
C ARG A 110 15.25 -3.40 -5.86
N CYS A 111 13.94 -3.32 -5.74
CA CYS A 111 13.11 -2.40 -6.49
C CYS A 111 12.81 -1.15 -5.66
N TYR A 112 12.59 -0.04 -6.33
CA TYR A 112 12.34 1.26 -5.73
C TYR A 112 10.88 1.65 -5.94
N PRO A 113 10.13 2.02 -4.88
CA PRO A 113 8.83 2.67 -5.06
C PRO A 113 9.01 4.01 -5.80
N LEU A 114 8.26 4.21 -6.88
CA LEU A 114 8.30 5.44 -7.69
C LEU A 114 7.04 6.30 -7.52
N GLY A 115 6.05 5.78 -6.82
CA GLY A 115 4.80 6.46 -6.56
C GLY A 115 4.20 6.01 -5.23
N LEU A 116 3.05 6.58 -4.89
CA LEU A 116 2.30 6.17 -3.71
C LEU A 116 1.56 4.86 -3.97
N GLU A 117 1.48 4.02 -2.95
CA GLU A 117 0.60 2.87 -2.95
C GLU A 117 -0.85 3.32 -2.85
N ILE A 118 -1.69 2.84 -3.75
CA ILE A 118 -3.12 3.14 -3.77
C ILE A 118 -3.88 1.83 -3.69
N GLN A 119 -4.85 1.76 -2.78
CA GLN A 119 -5.74 0.61 -2.67
C GLN A 119 -7.20 1.04 -2.86
N LYS A 120 -7.82 0.52 -3.91
CA LYS A 120 -9.19 0.81 -4.28
C LYS A 120 -9.83 -0.39 -4.98
N GLY A 121 -11.09 -0.69 -4.63
CA GLY A 121 -11.83 -1.77 -5.26
C GLY A 121 -11.22 -3.16 -5.10
N GLY A 122 -10.47 -3.38 -4.02
CA GLY A 122 -9.78 -4.64 -3.75
C GLY A 122 -8.45 -4.81 -4.47
N ILE A 123 -7.95 -3.77 -5.12
CA ILE A 123 -6.68 -3.80 -5.85
C ILE A 123 -5.67 -2.88 -5.19
N GLU A 124 -4.53 -3.44 -4.81
CA GLU A 124 -3.35 -2.73 -4.36
C GLU A 124 -2.49 -2.37 -5.57
N GLN A 125 -2.29 -1.08 -5.79
CA GLN A 125 -1.65 -0.53 -6.99
C GLN A 125 -0.29 0.05 -6.66
N TRP A 126 0.72 -0.34 -7.44
CA TRP A 126 2.10 0.07 -7.27
C TRP A 126 2.73 0.51 -8.59
N LEU A 127 3.64 1.48 -8.49
CA LEU A 127 4.63 1.78 -9.50
C LEU A 127 6.02 1.62 -8.88
N VAL A 128 6.81 0.72 -9.42
CA VAL A 128 8.17 0.43 -8.95
C VAL A 128 9.17 0.48 -10.10
N GLY A 129 10.42 0.68 -9.77
CA GLY A 129 11.50 0.70 -10.73
C GLY A 129 12.70 -0.12 -10.28
N SER A 130 13.50 -0.56 -11.24
CA SER A 130 14.79 -1.19 -11.01
C SER A 130 15.75 -0.89 -12.16
N TYR A 131 17.03 -0.93 -11.88
CA TYR A 131 18.07 -0.83 -12.91
C TYR A 131 18.31 -2.14 -13.64
N GLU A 132 17.80 -3.24 -13.13
CA GLU A 132 17.94 -4.58 -13.70
C GLU A 132 16.55 -5.21 -13.91
N SER A 133 16.24 -5.59 -15.16
CA SER A 133 14.96 -6.23 -15.49
C SER A 133 14.74 -7.56 -14.75
N SER A 134 15.82 -8.27 -14.45
CA SER A 134 15.75 -9.53 -13.70
C SER A 134 15.20 -9.37 -12.29
N GLN A 135 15.38 -8.20 -11.68
CA GLN A 135 14.84 -7.90 -10.36
C GLN A 135 13.32 -7.69 -10.42
N LEU A 136 12.81 -7.09 -11.49
CA LEU A 136 11.36 -7.00 -11.72
C LEU A 136 10.74 -8.37 -11.96
N ASP A 137 11.40 -9.25 -12.72
CA ASP A 137 10.93 -10.62 -12.94
C ASP A 137 10.85 -11.40 -11.62
N SER A 138 11.85 -11.24 -10.78
CA SER A 138 11.91 -11.84 -9.45
C SER A 138 10.79 -11.31 -8.54
N LEU A 139 10.53 -10.00 -8.58
CA LEU A 139 9.44 -9.37 -7.85
C LEU A 139 8.08 -9.90 -8.31
N ILE A 140 7.84 -9.97 -9.61
CA ILE A 140 6.58 -10.51 -10.18
C ILE A 140 6.34 -11.94 -9.70
N LYS A 141 7.38 -12.76 -9.68
CA LYS A 141 7.30 -14.14 -9.19
C LYS A 141 6.92 -14.20 -7.71
N GLU A 142 7.52 -13.37 -6.89
CA GLU A 142 7.20 -13.30 -5.46
C GLU A 142 5.78 -12.79 -5.23
N LEU A 143 5.36 -11.72 -5.92
CA LEU A 143 4.01 -11.19 -5.84
C LEU A 143 2.95 -12.21 -6.25
N SER A 144 3.23 -13.06 -7.23
CA SER A 144 2.33 -14.12 -7.67
C SER A 144 2.06 -15.16 -6.59
N ASN A 145 2.96 -15.30 -5.60
CA ASN A 145 2.78 -16.16 -4.43
C ASN A 145 2.02 -15.48 -3.29
N MET A 146 1.91 -14.14 -3.33
CA MET A 146 1.26 -13.35 -2.28
C MET A 146 -0.21 -13.07 -2.57
N GLY A 147 -0.62 -13.14 -3.83
CA GLY A 147 -1.97 -12.83 -4.25
C GLY A 147 -2.16 -12.96 -5.76
N GLU A 148 -3.31 -12.50 -6.23
CA GLU A 148 -3.63 -12.50 -7.65
C GLU A 148 -3.21 -11.17 -8.30
N ILE A 149 -2.29 -11.25 -9.24
CA ILE A 149 -1.90 -10.08 -10.04
C ILE A 149 -2.99 -9.83 -11.08
N LYS A 150 -3.68 -8.69 -10.98
CA LYS A 150 -4.76 -8.31 -11.89
C LYS A 150 -4.25 -7.66 -13.17
N TYR A 151 -3.17 -6.91 -13.06
CA TYR A 151 -2.48 -6.33 -14.22
C TYR A 151 -1.00 -6.11 -13.88
N LYS A 152 -0.18 -6.10 -14.92
CA LYS A 152 1.22 -5.72 -14.85
C LYS A 152 1.65 -5.12 -16.19
N ASN A 153 2.45 -4.08 -16.13
CA ASN A 153 3.00 -3.42 -17.29
C ASN A 153 4.46 -3.06 -17.03
N VAL A 154 5.36 -3.62 -17.83
CA VAL A 154 6.81 -3.39 -17.73
C VAL A 154 7.21 -2.44 -18.85
N SER A 155 7.98 -1.40 -18.52
CA SER A 155 8.51 -0.43 -19.45
C SER A 155 9.98 -0.16 -19.17
N LYS A 156 10.68 0.29 -20.20
CA LYS A 156 12.03 0.84 -20.07
C LYS A 156 11.93 2.36 -20.18
N THR A 157 12.34 3.08 -19.16
CA THR A 157 12.07 4.50 -19.01
C THR A 157 13.37 5.24 -18.70
N ASN A 158 13.49 6.46 -19.21
CA ASN A 158 14.57 7.37 -18.83
C ASN A 158 14.13 8.26 -17.68
N TRP A 159 15.07 8.75 -16.89
CA TRP A 159 14.78 9.63 -15.76
C TRP A 159 13.99 10.89 -16.14
N SER A 160 14.27 11.45 -17.32
CA SER A 160 13.55 12.62 -17.85
C SER A 160 12.05 12.38 -18.02
N ASP A 161 11.64 11.13 -18.17
CA ASP A 161 10.22 10.77 -18.36
C ASP A 161 9.52 10.54 -17.01
N LEU A 162 10.29 10.39 -15.93
CA LEU A 162 9.77 10.14 -14.56
C LEU A 162 9.66 11.42 -13.73
N VAL A 163 10.40 12.44 -14.07
CA VAL A 163 10.50 13.71 -13.31
C VAL A 163 9.79 14.81 -14.07
N HIS A 164 8.52 14.97 -13.80
CA HIS A 164 7.71 16.08 -14.33
C HIS A 164 6.91 16.73 -13.22
#